data_657ba031fd38c1ae835f148c2057e13c
#
_entry.id   657ba031fd38c1ae835f148c2057e13c
#
_cell.length_a   1.000
_cell.length_b   1.000
_cell.length_c   1.000
_cell.angle_alpha   90.00
_cell.angle_beta   90.00
_cell.angle_gamma   90.00
#
_symmetry.space_group_name_H-M   'P 1'
#
loop_
_entity.id
_entity.type
_entity.pdbx_description
1 polymer ?
#
loop_
_entity_poly.entity_id
_entity_poly.type
_entity_poly.pdbx_seq_one_letter_code
_entity_poly.pdbx_strand_id
1 'polypeptide(L)'
;NECFIKREQSTIGEILILNKAIKNDCDNKIHEVVNAMKINSKAVVYGTNLVMIIKHLERISEHCTNIVEQIYFMITAKIIKHENIRDLNI
;
A
#
# COMPACT_ATOMS: atom_id res chain seq x y z
N ASN A 1 -14.33 -11.38 -18.81
CA ASN A 1 -13.40 -11.05 -19.87
C ASN A 1 -11.96 -11.08 -19.35
N GLU A 2 -11.14 -11.93 -19.96
CA GLU A 2 -9.75 -12.12 -19.54
C GLU A 2 -8.90 -10.87 -19.68
N CYS A 3 -9.12 -10.07 -20.73
CA CYS A 3 -8.38 -8.81 -20.92
C CYS A 3 -8.67 -7.79 -19.81
N PHE A 4 -9.93 -7.67 -19.40
CA PHE A 4 -10.33 -6.81 -18.31
C PHE A 4 -9.70 -7.27 -16.98
N ILE A 5 -9.74 -8.56 -16.71
CA ILE A 5 -9.19 -9.16 -15.50
C ILE A 5 -7.67 -8.95 -15.42
N LYS A 6 -6.96 -9.16 -16.53
CA LYS A 6 -5.50 -8.94 -16.58
C LYS A 6 -5.15 -7.48 -16.35
N ARG A 7 -5.96 -6.56 -16.88
CA ARG A 7 -5.76 -5.12 -16.66
C ARG A 7 -5.93 -4.76 -15.19
N GLU A 8 -6.98 -5.30 -14.55
CA GLU A 8 -7.23 -5.05 -13.13
C GLU A 8 -6.12 -5.61 -12.25
N GLN A 9 -5.63 -6.81 -12.55
CA GLN A 9 -4.51 -7.41 -11.81
C GLN A 9 -3.23 -6.59 -11.97
N SER A 10 -2.96 -6.07 -13.16
CA SER A 10 -1.80 -5.22 -13.44
C SER A 10 -1.89 -3.90 -12.65
N THR A 11 -3.08 -3.29 -12.62
CA THR A 11 -3.32 -2.05 -11.86
C THR A 11 -3.11 -2.27 -10.37
N ILE A 12 -3.61 -3.38 -9.84
CA ILE A 12 -3.43 -3.76 -8.43
C ILE A 12 -1.94 -3.91 -8.12
N GLY A 13 -1.19 -4.59 -8.99
CA GLY A 13 0.26 -4.74 -8.83
C GLY A 13 0.99 -3.41 -8.80
N GLU A 14 0.61 -2.48 -9.68
CA GLU A 14 1.19 -1.13 -9.70
C GLU A 14 0.92 -0.37 -8.40
N ILE A 15 -0.31 -0.47 -7.87
CA ILE A 15 -0.68 0.19 -6.61
C ILE A 15 0.13 -0.37 -5.45
N LEU A 16 0.32 -1.68 -5.39
CA LEU A 16 1.11 -2.32 -4.33
C LEU A 16 2.58 -1.87 -4.38
N ILE A 17 3.14 -1.74 -5.57
CA ILE A 17 4.51 -1.24 -5.76
C ILE A 17 4.61 0.22 -5.29
N LEU A 18 3.64 1.07 -5.65
CA LEU A 18 3.59 2.47 -5.21
C LEU A 18 3.50 2.57 -3.68
N ASN A 19 2.65 1.77 -3.06
CA ASN A 19 2.51 1.77 -1.60
C ASN A 19 3.79 1.35 -0.91
N LYS A 20 4.51 0.38 -1.47
CA LYS A 20 5.80 -0.04 -0.94
C LYS A 20 6.85 1.08 -1.04
N ALA A 21 6.86 1.80 -2.16
CA ALA A 21 7.75 2.95 -2.36
C ALA A 21 7.43 4.07 -1.36
N ILE A 22 6.14 4.34 -1.12
CA ILE A 22 5.70 5.33 -0.12
C ILE A 22 6.20 4.95 1.27
N LYS A 23 6.08 3.68 1.65
CA LYS A 23 6.56 3.19 2.95
C LYS A 23 8.07 3.41 3.10
N ASN A 24 8.84 3.10 2.07
CA ASN A 24 10.29 3.30 2.09
C ASN A 24 10.64 4.79 2.21
N ASP A 25 9.93 5.66 1.48
CA ASP A 25 10.13 7.11 1.55
C ASP A 25 9.79 7.63 2.94
N CYS A 26 8.71 7.15 3.56
CA CYS A 26 8.33 7.52 4.92
C CYS A 26 9.42 7.14 5.92
N ASP A 27 9.96 5.93 5.83
CA ASP A 27 11.03 5.47 6.72
C ASP A 27 12.29 6.35 6.57
N ASN A 28 12.66 6.68 5.33
CA ASN A 28 13.81 7.54 5.05
C ASN A 28 13.60 8.95 5.61
N LYS A 29 12.40 9.51 5.45
CA LYS A 29 12.07 10.85 5.99
C LYS A 29 12.10 10.86 7.51
N ILE A 30 11.63 9.81 8.17
CA ILE A 30 11.71 9.69 9.62
C ILE A 30 13.16 9.73 10.07
N HIS A 31 14.05 8.99 9.40
CA HIS A 31 15.48 9.00 9.72
C HIS A 31 16.09 10.39 9.54
N GLU A 32 15.74 11.10 8.47
CA GLU A 32 16.21 12.48 8.25
C GLU A 32 15.77 13.41 9.36
N VAL A 33 14.49 13.32 9.78
CA VAL A 33 13.94 14.15 10.85
C VAL A 33 14.62 13.85 12.19
N VAL A 34 14.82 12.57 12.51
CA VAL A 34 15.49 12.15 13.74
C VAL A 34 16.93 12.66 13.77
N ASN A 35 17.65 12.59 12.65
CA ASN A 35 19.00 13.11 12.55
C ASN A 35 19.03 14.63 12.75
N ALA A 36 18.07 15.35 12.18
CA ALA A 36 17.95 16.81 12.38
C ALA A 36 17.71 17.14 13.85
N MET A 37 16.88 16.36 14.56
CA MET A 37 16.63 16.55 15.99
C MET A 37 17.88 16.32 16.84
N LYS A 38 18.73 15.38 16.45
CA LYS A 38 19.99 15.10 17.15
C LYS A 38 20.97 16.27 17.03
N ILE A 39 20.96 16.95 15.88
CA ILE A 39 21.87 18.07 15.61
C ILE A 39 21.37 19.36 16.30
N ASN A 40 20.06 19.58 16.31
CA ASN A 40 19.45 20.79 16.82
C ASN A 40 18.30 20.46 17.77
N SER A 41 18.55 20.67 19.06
CA SER A 41 17.55 20.39 20.11
C SER A 41 16.29 21.25 19.98
N LYS A 42 16.39 22.43 19.36
CA LYS A 42 15.22 23.31 19.13
C LYS A 42 14.27 22.73 18.09
N ALA A 43 14.74 21.79 17.27
CA ALA A 43 13.92 21.13 16.25
C ALA A 43 13.10 19.97 16.80
N VAL A 44 13.22 19.60 18.09
CA VAL A 44 12.59 18.42 18.66
C VAL A 44 11.07 18.50 18.59
N VAL A 45 10.47 19.65 18.90
CA VAL A 45 9.01 19.82 18.88
C VAL A 45 8.47 19.65 17.47
N TYR A 46 9.05 20.36 16.51
CA TYR A 46 8.65 20.22 15.10
C TYR A 46 8.94 18.85 14.56
N GLY A 47 10.11 18.30 14.87
CA GLY A 47 10.52 16.98 14.42
C GLY A 47 9.60 15.88 14.92
N THR A 48 9.19 15.94 16.19
CA THR A 48 8.26 14.98 16.77
C THR A 48 6.91 15.03 16.06
N ASN A 49 6.39 16.23 15.80
CA ASN A 49 5.14 16.40 15.09
C ASN A 49 5.24 15.86 13.66
N LEU A 50 6.35 16.11 12.97
CA LEU A 50 6.58 15.59 11.63
C LEU A 50 6.63 14.06 11.62
N VAL A 51 7.31 13.45 12.57
CA VAL A 51 7.37 12.00 12.69
C VAL A 51 5.96 11.42 12.87
N MET A 52 5.13 12.05 13.71
CA MET A 52 3.75 11.62 13.92
C MET A 52 2.93 11.70 12.63
N ILE A 53 3.07 12.78 11.87
CA ILE A 53 2.39 12.95 10.58
C ILE A 53 2.84 11.86 9.60
N ILE A 54 4.14 11.63 9.50
CA ILE A 54 4.70 10.60 8.61
C ILE A 54 4.18 9.21 8.99
N LYS A 55 4.11 8.90 10.29
CA LYS A 55 3.57 7.63 10.77
C LYS A 55 2.09 7.47 10.43
N HIS A 56 1.30 8.54 10.48
CA HIS A 56 -0.10 8.49 10.05
C HIS A 56 -0.22 8.23 8.55
N LEU A 57 0.62 8.86 7.73
CA LEU A 57 0.66 8.62 6.28
C LEU A 57 1.03 7.17 5.97
N GLU A 58 2.01 6.63 6.69
CA GLU A 58 2.42 5.23 6.57
C GLU A 58 1.26 4.29 6.86
N ARG A 59 0.49 4.58 7.91
CA ARG A 59 -0.69 3.79 8.29
C ARG A 59 -1.78 3.86 7.22
N ILE A 60 -2.02 5.02 6.63
CA ILE A 60 -2.96 5.17 5.52
C ILE A 60 -2.53 4.31 4.34
N SER A 61 -1.25 4.32 4.00
CA SER A 61 -0.71 3.49 2.92
C SER A 61 -0.88 2.00 3.21
N GLU A 62 -0.68 1.56 4.45
CA GLU A 62 -0.91 0.18 4.87
C GLU A 62 -2.37 -0.22 4.73
N HIS A 63 -3.30 0.65 5.12
CA HIS A 63 -4.73 0.41 4.93
C HIS A 63 -5.08 0.29 3.45
N CYS A 64 -4.51 1.14 2.61
CA CYS A 64 -4.71 1.06 1.16
C CYS A 64 -4.22 -0.28 0.61
N THR A 65 -3.06 -0.75 1.06
CA THR A 65 -2.52 -2.06 0.68
C THR A 65 -3.49 -3.18 1.06
N ASN A 66 -4.02 -3.14 2.29
CA ASN A 66 -4.97 -4.16 2.77
C ASN A 66 -6.25 -4.16 1.94
N ILE A 67 -6.78 -2.98 1.61
CA ILE A 67 -7.99 -2.87 0.77
C ILE A 67 -7.73 -3.43 -0.62
N VAL A 68 -6.60 -3.10 -1.22
CA VAL A 68 -6.22 -3.56 -2.55
C VAL A 68 -6.04 -5.08 -2.57
N GLU A 69 -5.43 -5.65 -1.53
CA GLU A 69 -5.29 -7.10 -1.38
C GLU A 69 -6.65 -7.79 -1.28
N GLN A 70 -7.60 -7.21 -0.53
CA GLN A 70 -8.95 -7.74 -0.43
C GLN A 70 -9.66 -7.72 -1.78
N ILE A 71 -9.51 -6.64 -2.53
CA ILE A 71 -10.07 -6.53 -3.88
C ILE A 71 -9.46 -7.62 -4.79
N TYR A 72 -8.16 -7.84 -4.70
CA TYR A 72 -7.47 -8.87 -5.44
C TYR A 72 -8.05 -10.25 -5.13
N PHE A 73 -8.22 -10.56 -3.85
CA PHE A 73 -8.81 -11.84 -3.44
C PHE A 73 -10.24 -11.99 -3.93
N MET A 74 -11.05 -10.93 -3.90
CA MET A 74 -12.42 -10.96 -4.40
C MET A 74 -12.47 -11.25 -5.90
N ILE A 75 -11.60 -10.60 -6.68
CA ILE A 75 -11.51 -10.81 -8.13
C ILE A 75 -11.08 -12.24 -8.42
N THR A 76 -10.03 -12.71 -7.72
CA THR A 76 -9.52 -14.08 -7.90
C THR A 76 -10.58 -15.12 -7.56
N ALA A 77 -11.31 -14.92 -6.47
CA ALA A 77 -12.40 -15.83 -6.07
C ALA A 77 -13.51 -15.88 -7.12
N LYS A 78 -13.87 -14.75 -7.69
CA LYS A 78 -14.88 -14.69 -8.77
C LYS A 78 -14.43 -15.45 -10.00
N ILE A 79 -13.16 -15.33 -10.37
CA ILE A 79 -12.60 -16.05 -11.52
C ILE A 79 -12.68 -17.55 -11.29
N ILE A 80 -12.24 -18.04 -10.15
CA ILE A 80 -12.26 -19.45 -9.78
C ILE A 80 -13.69 -19.98 -9.77
N LYS A 81 -14.62 -19.24 -9.19
CA LYS A 81 -16.03 -19.62 -9.13
C LYS A 81 -16.63 -19.72 -10.54
N HIS A 82 -16.30 -18.78 -11.41
CA HIS A 82 -16.78 -18.77 -12.78
C HIS A 82 -16.25 -19.96 -13.57
N GLU A 83 -14.98 -20.28 -13.41
CA GLU A 83 -14.37 -21.47 -14.04
C GLU A 83 -15.02 -22.77 -13.57
N ASN A 84 -15.27 -22.89 -12.27
CA ASN A 84 -15.92 -24.06 -11.69
C ASN A 84 -17.34 -24.25 -12.24
N ILE A 85 -18.10 -23.18 -12.41
CA ILE A 85 -19.44 -23.24 -13.00
C ILE A 85 -19.35 -23.66 -14.45
N ARG A 86 -18.36 -23.16 -15.19
CA ARG A 86 -18.12 -23.53 -16.58
C ARG A 86 -17.80 -25.03 -16.70
N ASP A 87 -16.97 -25.54 -15.81
CA ASP A 87 -16.61 -26.97 -15.78
C ASP A 87 -17.81 -27.85 -15.45
N LEU A 88 -18.70 -27.39 -14.57
CA LEU A 88 -19.90 -28.12 -14.19
C LEU A 88 -20.93 -28.20 -15.33
N ASN A 89 -20.88 -27.27 -16.27
CA ASN A 89 -21.81 -27.21 -17.40
C ASN A 89 -21.37 -28.04 -18.61
N ILE A 90 -20.19 -28.61 -18.52
CA ILE A 90 -19.68 -29.52 -19.58
C ILE A 90 -20.18 -30.92 -19.37
#